data_4afd0f60ba271f250cae28ccdb2d8187
#
_entry.id   4afd0f60ba271f250cae28ccdb2d8187
#
_cell.length_a   1.000
_cell.length_b   1.000
_cell.length_c   1.000
_cell.angle_alpha   90.00
_cell.angle_beta   90.00
_cell.angle_gamma   90.00
#
_symmetry.space_group_name_H-M   'P 1'
#
loop_
_entity.id
_entity.type
_entity.pdbx_description
1 polymer ?
#
loop_
_entity_poly.entity_id
_entity_poly.type
_entity_poly.pdbx_seq_one_letter_code
_entity_poly.pdbx_strand_id
1 'polypeptide(L)'
;MGIDEQVIAAAAEYARAAFAGDSSGHDYAHTLRVCRMAVRLAHAEGADEGIARLAALLHDVDDRKLSPNTHESLARAREFMSNAGVDDDTAEQVCQIIREVSFRGSDSVMPSTLEGRCVQDADRLDALGAIGVARTFAYGGAHGRSLHDPDEPPTLDMDDEQYRQRTSSSLNHFYEKLFLLKDLMGTASGRAIAERRDAFMHAFVDEFLAEWDGER
;
A
#
# COMPACT_ATOMS: atom_id res chain seq x y z
N MET A 1 -21.00 7.69 15.97
CA MET A 1 -21.60 6.32 15.92
C MET A 1 -20.70 5.54 14.97
N GLY A 2 -20.11 4.42 15.40
CA GLY A 2 -19.18 3.68 14.55
C GLY A 2 -19.87 3.09 13.30
N ILE A 3 -19.07 2.79 12.26
CA ILE A 3 -19.56 2.16 11.04
C ILE A 3 -20.10 0.76 11.37
N ASP A 4 -21.30 0.43 10.82
CA ASP A 4 -21.95 -0.86 11.06
C ASP A 4 -21.09 -2.04 10.53
N GLU A 5 -20.97 -3.10 11.32
CA GLU A 5 -20.25 -4.32 10.93
C GLU A 5 -20.83 -4.97 9.66
N GLN A 6 -22.12 -4.77 9.35
CA GLN A 6 -22.71 -5.23 8.09
C GLN A 6 -22.14 -4.47 6.88
N VAL A 7 -21.91 -3.16 7.01
CA VAL A 7 -21.25 -2.33 5.97
C VAL A 7 -19.83 -2.81 5.75
N ILE A 8 -19.08 -3.10 6.83
CA ILE A 8 -17.71 -3.61 6.74
C ILE A 8 -17.66 -4.99 6.05
N ALA A 9 -18.59 -5.90 6.41
CA ALA A 9 -18.67 -7.21 5.78
C ALA A 9 -19.00 -7.08 4.27
N ALA A 10 -19.93 -6.20 3.92
CA ALA A 10 -20.27 -5.92 2.53
C ALA A 10 -19.10 -5.30 1.76
N ALA A 11 -18.32 -4.38 2.38
CA ALA A 11 -17.13 -3.80 1.77
C ALA A 11 -16.05 -4.85 1.49
N ALA A 12 -15.85 -5.82 2.40
CA ALA A 12 -14.90 -6.90 2.19
C ALA A 12 -15.32 -7.81 1.02
N GLU A 13 -16.60 -8.13 0.88
CA GLU A 13 -17.11 -8.90 -0.26
C GLU A 13 -17.03 -8.11 -1.57
N TYR A 14 -17.30 -6.80 -1.53
CA TYR A 14 -17.18 -5.92 -2.69
C TYR A 14 -15.71 -5.86 -3.17
N ALA A 15 -14.76 -5.65 -2.25
CA ALA A 15 -13.33 -5.66 -2.58
C ALA A 15 -12.90 -7.02 -3.14
N ARG A 16 -13.37 -8.13 -2.55
CA ARG A 16 -13.08 -9.48 -3.06
C ARG A 16 -13.56 -9.68 -4.49
N ALA A 17 -14.76 -9.19 -4.81
CA ALA A 17 -15.28 -9.27 -6.18
C ALA A 17 -14.51 -8.34 -7.14
N ALA A 18 -14.13 -7.14 -6.69
CA ALA A 18 -13.40 -6.16 -7.49
C ALA A 18 -12.00 -6.66 -7.91
N PHE A 19 -11.32 -7.43 -7.06
CA PHE A 19 -9.97 -7.96 -7.29
C PHE A 19 -9.96 -9.43 -7.75
N ALA A 20 -11.10 -10.01 -8.11
CA ALA A 20 -11.18 -11.39 -8.58
C ALA A 20 -10.37 -11.56 -9.89
N GLY A 21 -9.32 -12.39 -9.84
CA GLY A 21 -8.45 -12.68 -10.99
C GLY A 21 -7.29 -11.68 -11.18
N ASP A 22 -7.12 -10.70 -10.29
CA ASP A 22 -5.93 -9.84 -10.35
C ASP A 22 -4.70 -10.53 -9.76
N SER A 23 -3.59 -10.48 -10.53
CA SER A 23 -2.28 -10.98 -10.14
C SER A 23 -1.22 -9.86 -10.09
N SER A 24 -1.64 -8.58 -10.18
CA SER A 24 -0.72 -7.44 -10.26
C SER A 24 -0.09 -7.03 -8.92
N GLY A 25 -0.48 -7.70 -7.81
CA GLY A 25 -0.05 -7.38 -6.45
C GLY A 25 -1.02 -6.48 -5.67
N HIS A 26 -2.13 -6.02 -6.32
CA HIS A 26 -3.30 -5.40 -5.68
C HIS A 26 -4.43 -6.42 -5.52
N ASP A 27 -4.06 -7.64 -5.12
CA ASP A 27 -5.02 -8.73 -4.91
C ASP A 27 -5.82 -8.53 -3.61
N TYR A 28 -6.92 -9.28 -3.50
CA TYR A 28 -7.74 -9.23 -2.28
C TYR A 28 -6.96 -9.61 -1.00
N ALA A 29 -5.92 -10.44 -1.12
CA ALA A 29 -5.07 -10.78 0.02
C ALA A 29 -4.25 -9.59 0.51
N HIS A 30 -3.77 -8.71 -0.39
CA HIS A 30 -3.18 -7.42 -0.05
C HIS A 30 -4.18 -6.55 0.72
N THR A 31 -5.37 -6.33 0.17
CA THR A 31 -6.42 -5.53 0.80
C THR A 31 -6.73 -6.01 2.23
N LEU A 32 -6.81 -7.33 2.44
CA LEU A 32 -7.03 -7.90 3.77
C LEU A 32 -5.86 -7.68 4.74
N ARG A 33 -4.60 -7.77 4.26
CA ARG A 33 -3.43 -7.51 5.12
C ARG A 33 -3.38 -6.04 5.51
N VAL A 34 -3.61 -5.13 4.55
CA VAL A 34 -3.70 -3.69 4.80
C VAL A 34 -4.82 -3.38 5.79
N CYS A 35 -6.02 -3.92 5.59
CA CYS A 35 -7.15 -3.72 6.49
C CYS A 35 -6.84 -4.15 7.93
N ARG A 36 -6.29 -5.37 8.12
CA ARG A 36 -5.92 -5.87 9.46
C ARG A 36 -4.87 -4.98 10.13
N MET A 37 -3.89 -4.50 9.34
CA MET A 37 -2.84 -3.64 9.85
C MET A 37 -3.39 -2.24 10.16
N ALA A 38 -4.23 -1.65 9.32
CA ALA A 38 -4.86 -0.36 9.55
C ALA A 38 -5.67 -0.33 10.85
N VAL A 39 -6.50 -1.37 11.10
CA VAL A 39 -7.25 -1.52 12.36
C VAL A 39 -6.30 -1.61 13.56
N ARG A 40 -5.23 -2.40 13.46
CA ARG A 40 -4.23 -2.52 14.53
C ARG A 40 -3.56 -1.17 14.84
N LEU A 41 -3.20 -0.41 13.81
CA LEU A 41 -2.59 0.92 13.98
C LEU A 41 -3.63 1.90 14.54
N ALA A 42 -4.86 1.92 14.02
CA ALA A 42 -5.93 2.78 14.51
C ALA A 42 -6.20 2.53 16.01
N HIS A 43 -6.28 1.27 16.43
CA HIS A 43 -6.39 0.91 17.84
C HIS A 43 -5.24 1.45 18.69
N ALA A 44 -4.00 1.29 18.23
CA ALA A 44 -2.81 1.71 18.97
C ALA A 44 -2.67 3.24 19.07
N GLU A 45 -3.12 3.96 18.04
CA GLU A 45 -3.04 5.42 17.95
C GLU A 45 -4.29 6.14 18.47
N GLY A 46 -5.38 5.42 18.79
CA GLY A 46 -6.64 5.99 19.25
C GLY A 46 -7.48 6.65 18.14
N ALA A 47 -7.31 6.19 16.88
CA ALA A 47 -8.11 6.59 15.72
C ALA A 47 -9.41 5.78 15.61
N ASP A 48 -10.35 6.23 14.77
CA ASP A 48 -11.58 5.48 14.50
C ASP A 48 -11.29 4.21 13.66
N GLU A 49 -11.45 3.04 14.30
CA GLU A 49 -11.19 1.75 13.68
C GLU A 49 -12.16 1.45 12.52
N GLY A 50 -13.40 1.92 12.60
CA GLY A 50 -14.42 1.72 11.58
C GLY A 50 -14.07 2.47 10.29
N ILE A 51 -13.71 3.74 10.41
CA ILE A 51 -13.27 4.58 9.28
C ILE A 51 -11.98 4.01 8.66
N ALA A 52 -10.99 3.70 9.50
CA ALA A 52 -9.73 3.11 9.01
C ALA A 52 -9.97 1.77 8.28
N ARG A 53 -10.87 0.93 8.81
CA ARG A 53 -11.25 -0.36 8.21
C ARG A 53 -11.94 -0.20 6.86
N LEU A 54 -12.96 0.68 6.77
CA LEU A 54 -13.69 0.92 5.54
C LEU A 54 -12.77 1.53 4.47
N ALA A 55 -11.99 2.53 4.83
CA ALA A 55 -11.03 3.14 3.91
C ALA A 55 -9.99 2.12 3.40
N ALA A 56 -9.44 1.26 4.28
CA ALA A 56 -8.49 0.22 3.90
C ALA A 56 -9.11 -0.85 2.99
N LEU A 57 -10.39 -1.18 3.12
CA LEU A 57 -11.08 -2.12 2.24
C LEU A 57 -11.33 -1.53 0.84
N LEU A 58 -11.53 -0.21 0.75
CA LEU A 58 -11.89 0.46 -0.49
C LEU A 58 -10.72 1.19 -1.18
N HIS A 59 -9.52 1.26 -0.58
CA HIS A 59 -8.45 2.15 -1.04
C HIS A 59 -8.00 1.90 -2.48
N ASP A 60 -8.04 0.67 -2.95
CA ASP A 60 -7.58 0.27 -4.28
C ASP A 60 -8.71 -0.04 -5.29
N VAL A 61 -10.01 0.02 -4.89
CA VAL A 61 -11.12 -0.33 -5.82
C VAL A 61 -11.22 0.61 -7.03
N ASP A 62 -10.74 1.83 -6.87
CA ASP A 62 -10.61 2.83 -7.91
C ASP A 62 -9.13 3.09 -8.30
N ASP A 63 -8.21 2.13 -8.03
CA ASP A 63 -6.81 2.28 -8.44
C ASP A 63 -6.71 2.50 -9.95
N ARG A 64 -5.82 3.41 -10.35
CA ARG A 64 -5.68 3.85 -11.74
C ARG A 64 -5.37 2.70 -12.70
N LYS A 65 -4.64 1.67 -12.27
CA LYS A 65 -4.30 0.52 -13.11
C LYS A 65 -5.51 -0.40 -13.36
N LEU A 66 -6.40 -0.50 -12.37
CA LEU A 66 -7.58 -1.36 -12.40
C LEU A 66 -8.83 -0.63 -12.91
N SER A 67 -8.96 0.65 -12.58
CA SER A 67 -10.16 1.44 -12.83
C SER A 67 -9.81 2.87 -13.32
N PRO A 68 -9.13 3.02 -14.47
CA PRO A 68 -8.61 4.31 -14.93
C PRO A 68 -9.70 5.38 -15.13
N ASN A 69 -10.93 4.97 -15.44
CA ASN A 69 -12.06 5.87 -15.68
C ASN A 69 -12.70 6.40 -14.40
N THR A 70 -12.50 5.76 -13.26
CA THR A 70 -13.13 6.12 -11.97
C THR A 70 -12.12 6.61 -10.94
N HIS A 71 -10.83 6.52 -11.21
CA HIS A 71 -9.74 6.84 -10.29
C HIS A 71 -9.87 8.26 -9.68
N GLU A 72 -10.08 9.27 -10.50
CA GLU A 72 -10.16 10.67 -10.01
C GLU A 72 -11.45 10.93 -9.21
N SER A 73 -12.56 10.36 -9.65
CA SER A 73 -13.88 10.56 -9.04
C SER A 73 -14.13 9.66 -7.84
N LEU A 74 -13.38 8.55 -7.71
CA LEU A 74 -13.64 7.46 -6.76
C LEU A 74 -15.07 6.92 -6.88
N ALA A 75 -15.57 6.81 -8.14
CA ALA A 75 -16.96 6.53 -8.39
C ALA A 75 -17.40 5.18 -7.83
N ARG A 76 -16.55 4.16 -7.88
CA ARG A 76 -16.85 2.81 -7.37
C ARG A 76 -16.95 2.79 -5.85
N ALA A 77 -16.00 3.43 -5.14
CA ALA A 77 -16.05 3.54 -3.68
C ALA A 77 -17.27 4.35 -3.23
N ARG A 78 -17.58 5.47 -3.91
CA ARG A 78 -18.76 6.30 -3.61
C ARG A 78 -20.06 5.56 -3.83
N GLU A 79 -20.21 4.88 -4.96
CA GLU A 79 -21.40 4.09 -5.28
C GLU A 79 -21.61 2.98 -4.25
N PHE A 80 -20.54 2.26 -3.88
CA PHE A 80 -20.63 1.25 -2.83
C PHE A 80 -21.14 1.85 -1.51
N MET A 81 -20.50 2.94 -1.03
CA MET A 81 -20.86 3.56 0.26
C MET A 81 -22.29 4.09 0.27
N SER A 82 -22.73 4.72 -0.82
CA SER A 82 -24.11 5.18 -0.98
C SER A 82 -25.12 4.02 -0.92
N ASN A 83 -24.85 2.93 -1.64
CA ASN A 83 -25.72 1.75 -1.65
C ASN A 83 -25.73 1.01 -0.30
N ALA A 84 -24.65 1.10 0.47
CA ALA A 84 -24.52 0.53 1.81
C ALA A 84 -25.10 1.44 2.92
N GLY A 85 -25.62 2.63 2.57
CA GLY A 85 -26.23 3.55 3.54
C GLY A 85 -25.23 4.27 4.45
N VAL A 86 -23.99 4.40 4.02
CA VAL A 86 -22.98 5.25 4.70
C VAL A 86 -23.38 6.72 4.51
N ASP A 87 -23.38 7.50 5.57
CA ASP A 87 -23.70 8.94 5.49
C ASP A 87 -22.66 9.72 4.69
N ASP A 88 -23.07 10.87 4.14
CA ASP A 88 -22.26 11.65 3.22
C ASP A 88 -20.95 12.17 3.86
N ASP A 89 -20.97 12.55 5.14
CA ASP A 89 -19.80 13.06 5.85
C ASP A 89 -18.74 11.95 6.02
N THR A 90 -19.17 10.77 6.44
CA THR A 90 -18.31 9.59 6.56
C THR A 90 -17.79 9.15 5.19
N ALA A 91 -18.63 9.15 4.15
CA ALA A 91 -18.22 8.79 2.80
C ALA A 91 -17.16 9.76 2.24
N GLU A 92 -17.30 11.07 2.48
CA GLU A 92 -16.29 12.05 2.03
C GLU A 92 -14.97 11.88 2.79
N GLN A 93 -15.03 11.63 4.12
CA GLN A 93 -13.82 11.36 4.90
C GLN A 93 -13.08 10.12 4.37
N VAL A 94 -13.77 9.03 4.08
CA VAL A 94 -13.18 7.83 3.46
C VAL A 94 -12.58 8.13 2.09
N CYS A 95 -13.31 8.88 1.25
CA CYS A 95 -12.80 9.31 -0.06
C CYS A 95 -11.54 10.18 0.04
N GLN A 96 -11.48 11.08 1.01
CA GLN A 96 -10.29 11.88 1.26
C GLN A 96 -9.09 11.01 1.63
N ILE A 97 -9.28 10.04 2.54
CA ILE A 97 -8.25 9.08 2.90
C ILE A 97 -7.73 8.33 1.65
N ILE A 98 -8.64 7.80 0.82
CA ILE A 98 -8.26 7.07 -0.40
C ILE A 98 -7.40 7.92 -1.34
N ARG A 99 -7.72 9.22 -1.51
CA ARG A 99 -6.90 10.14 -2.34
C ARG A 99 -5.50 10.37 -1.80
N GLU A 100 -5.34 10.36 -0.47
CA GLU A 100 -4.10 10.70 0.22
C GLU A 100 -3.18 9.49 0.49
N VAL A 101 -3.69 8.25 0.39
CA VAL A 101 -2.95 7.02 0.76
C VAL A 101 -1.88 6.64 -0.27
N SER A 102 -2.13 6.82 -1.56
CA SER A 102 -1.28 6.33 -2.63
C SER A 102 0.15 6.90 -2.58
N PHE A 103 1.16 6.04 -2.81
CA PHE A 103 2.55 6.45 -2.94
C PHE A 103 2.80 7.10 -4.31
N ARG A 104 3.38 8.31 -4.31
CA ARG A 104 3.66 9.13 -5.50
C ARG A 104 5.11 9.63 -5.55
N GLY A 105 6.07 8.78 -5.18
CA GLY A 105 7.46 9.23 -5.09
C GLY A 105 7.61 10.41 -4.11
N SER A 106 8.36 11.44 -4.50
CA SER A 106 8.52 12.69 -3.74
C SER A 106 7.22 13.51 -3.61
N ASP A 107 6.22 13.27 -4.48
CA ASP A 107 4.92 13.94 -4.45
C ASP A 107 3.93 13.30 -3.47
N SER A 108 4.36 12.29 -2.71
CA SER A 108 3.54 11.66 -1.68
C SER A 108 3.19 12.63 -0.55
N VAL A 109 1.91 12.67 -0.17
CA VAL A 109 1.43 13.53 0.91
C VAL A 109 1.26 12.75 2.21
N MET A 110 1.40 13.45 3.35
CA MET A 110 0.98 12.93 4.64
C MET A 110 -0.53 13.10 4.78
N PRO A 111 -1.31 12.04 5.05
CA PRO A 111 -2.74 12.17 5.24
C PRO A 111 -3.10 13.15 6.37
N SER A 112 -4.15 13.92 6.14
CA SER A 112 -4.62 14.98 7.02
C SER A 112 -5.24 14.44 8.32
N THR A 113 -5.89 13.25 8.24
CA THR A 113 -6.54 12.59 9.38
C THR A 113 -5.64 11.51 10.00
N LEU A 114 -5.89 11.17 11.25
CA LEU A 114 -5.16 10.10 11.94
C LEU A 114 -5.52 8.72 11.33
N GLU A 115 -6.79 8.49 10.98
CA GLU A 115 -7.26 7.30 10.26
C GLU A 115 -6.53 7.15 8.93
N GLY A 116 -6.42 8.24 8.17
CA GLY A 116 -5.68 8.24 6.90
C GLY A 116 -4.21 7.87 7.06
N ARG A 117 -3.54 8.38 8.11
CA ARG A 117 -2.16 8.00 8.44
C ARG A 117 -2.06 6.52 8.79
N CYS A 118 -3.02 5.98 9.55
CA CYS A 118 -3.05 4.54 9.87
C CYS A 118 -3.23 3.68 8.61
N VAL A 119 -4.09 4.09 7.67
CA VAL A 119 -4.30 3.36 6.41
C VAL A 119 -3.08 3.45 5.50
N GLN A 120 -2.49 4.65 5.35
CA GLN A 120 -1.28 4.85 4.55
C GLN A 120 -0.09 4.04 5.10
N ASP A 121 0.11 4.07 6.42
CA ASP A 121 1.16 3.28 7.06
C ASP A 121 0.92 1.78 6.87
N ALA A 122 -0.33 1.33 6.97
CA ALA A 122 -0.69 -0.07 6.77
C ALA A 122 -0.38 -0.54 5.34
N ASP A 123 -0.70 0.26 4.33
CA ASP A 123 -0.37 -0.02 2.93
C ASP A 123 1.15 -0.05 2.71
N ARG A 124 1.86 0.96 3.19
CA ARG A 124 3.33 1.01 3.14
C ARG A 124 3.98 -0.17 3.85
N LEU A 125 3.46 -0.57 5.01
CA LEU A 125 3.94 -1.73 5.74
C LEU A 125 3.76 -3.04 4.95
N ASP A 126 2.73 -3.20 4.13
CA ASP A 126 2.56 -4.39 3.28
C ASP A 126 3.63 -4.49 2.17
N ALA A 127 4.27 -3.37 1.85
CA ALA A 127 5.43 -3.34 0.96
C ALA A 127 6.77 -3.61 1.65
N LEU A 128 6.82 -3.75 2.98
CA LEU A 128 8.03 -3.96 3.77
C LEU A 128 8.14 -5.37 4.34
N GLY A 129 9.36 -5.78 4.67
CA GLY A 129 9.67 -7.07 5.31
C GLY A 129 9.50 -8.26 4.36
N ALA A 130 9.27 -9.44 4.90
CA ALA A 130 9.23 -10.69 4.13
C ALA A 130 8.14 -10.69 3.02
N ILE A 131 6.96 -10.12 3.32
CA ILE A 131 5.90 -9.98 2.31
C ILE A 131 6.35 -9.00 1.21
N GLY A 132 6.95 -7.88 1.57
CA GLY A 132 7.47 -6.90 0.62
C GLY A 132 8.52 -7.48 -0.31
N VAL A 133 9.49 -8.24 0.23
CA VAL A 133 10.48 -8.98 -0.56
C VAL A 133 9.80 -9.91 -1.56
N ALA A 134 8.89 -10.78 -1.10
CA ALA A 134 8.19 -11.74 -1.95
C ALA A 134 7.39 -11.02 -3.06
N ARG A 135 6.66 -9.94 -2.73
CA ARG A 135 5.89 -9.15 -3.70
C ARG A 135 6.79 -8.49 -4.75
N THR A 136 7.93 -7.96 -4.34
CA THR A 136 8.88 -7.29 -5.25
C THR A 136 9.35 -8.24 -6.36
N PHE A 137 9.78 -9.44 -5.99
CA PHE A 137 10.26 -10.41 -6.98
C PHE A 137 9.12 -11.06 -7.77
N ALA A 138 7.96 -11.30 -7.16
CA ALA A 138 6.78 -11.78 -7.89
C ALA A 138 6.32 -10.77 -8.95
N TYR A 139 6.24 -9.48 -8.59
CA TYR A 139 5.91 -8.40 -9.52
C TYR A 139 6.97 -8.28 -10.63
N GLY A 140 8.25 -8.29 -10.27
CA GLY A 140 9.35 -8.22 -11.22
C GLY A 140 9.30 -9.35 -12.24
N GLY A 141 9.13 -10.59 -11.79
CA GLY A 141 9.00 -11.76 -12.65
C GLY A 141 7.80 -11.68 -13.60
N ALA A 142 6.63 -11.22 -13.10
CA ALA A 142 5.43 -11.06 -13.93
C ALA A 142 5.59 -9.95 -15.00
N HIS A 143 6.50 -8.98 -14.78
CA HIS A 143 6.76 -7.85 -15.68
C HIS A 143 8.09 -7.98 -16.46
N GLY A 144 8.72 -9.16 -16.44
CA GLY A 144 9.96 -9.41 -17.18
C GLY A 144 11.17 -8.62 -16.70
N ARG A 145 11.19 -8.18 -15.42
CA ARG A 145 12.34 -7.49 -14.83
C ARG A 145 13.40 -8.50 -14.40
N SER A 146 14.68 -8.13 -14.55
CA SER A 146 15.78 -8.88 -13.96
C SER A 146 15.67 -8.93 -12.44
N LEU A 147 16.26 -9.94 -11.81
CA LEU A 147 16.40 -9.96 -10.35
C LEU A 147 17.33 -8.83 -9.89
N HIS A 148 18.49 -8.72 -10.54
CA HIS A 148 19.53 -7.74 -10.31
C HIS A 148 20.29 -7.49 -11.62
N ASP A 149 20.83 -6.29 -11.78
CA ASP A 149 21.74 -5.90 -12.84
C ASP A 149 22.83 -5.03 -12.21
N PRO A 150 24.08 -5.55 -12.09
CA PRO A 150 25.18 -4.79 -11.48
C PRO A 150 25.58 -3.53 -12.27
N ASP A 151 25.27 -3.48 -13.57
CA ASP A 151 25.59 -2.34 -14.43
C ASP A 151 24.50 -1.25 -14.40
N GLU A 152 23.34 -1.52 -13.78
CA GLU A 152 22.22 -0.59 -13.66
C GLU A 152 22.08 -0.06 -12.21
N PRO A 153 22.57 1.14 -11.89
CA PRO A 153 22.40 1.72 -10.56
C PRO A 153 20.95 2.11 -10.30
N PRO A 154 20.47 2.09 -9.03
CA PRO A 154 19.13 2.55 -8.69
C PRO A 154 18.97 4.05 -8.95
N THR A 155 17.79 4.47 -9.41
CA THR A 155 17.41 5.87 -9.58
C THR A 155 16.75 6.37 -8.30
N LEU A 156 17.35 7.37 -7.65
CA LEU A 156 16.85 7.95 -6.40
C LEU A 156 16.07 9.24 -6.68
N ASP A 157 15.28 9.68 -5.69
CA ASP A 157 14.55 10.97 -5.69
C ASP A 157 13.59 11.16 -6.86
N MET A 158 12.97 10.08 -7.35
CA MET A 158 12.00 10.11 -8.43
C MET A 158 10.69 10.80 -8.01
N ASP A 159 10.17 11.66 -8.89
CA ASP A 159 8.79 12.14 -8.82
C ASP A 159 7.78 11.04 -9.23
N ASP A 160 6.47 11.34 -9.20
CA ASP A 160 5.41 10.38 -9.52
C ASP A 160 5.51 9.85 -10.97
N GLU A 161 5.85 10.70 -11.94
CA GLU A 161 5.96 10.30 -13.35
C GLU A 161 7.18 9.41 -13.58
N GLN A 162 8.33 9.80 -13.09
CA GLN A 162 9.58 9.03 -13.16
C GLN A 162 9.42 7.67 -12.47
N TYR A 163 8.83 7.66 -11.27
CA TYR A 163 8.57 6.43 -10.54
C TYR A 163 7.69 5.44 -11.32
N ARG A 164 6.67 5.93 -12.03
CA ARG A 164 5.77 5.09 -12.83
C ARG A 164 6.41 4.54 -14.09
N GLN A 165 7.30 5.32 -14.72
CA GLN A 165 7.94 4.95 -15.99
C GLN A 165 9.19 4.08 -15.80
N ARG A 166 9.66 3.91 -14.56
CA ARG A 166 10.88 3.14 -14.31
C ARG A 166 10.78 1.68 -14.74
N THR A 167 11.88 1.15 -15.27
CA THR A 167 12.02 -0.25 -15.73
C THR A 167 13.13 -1.01 -15.00
N SER A 168 13.69 -0.47 -13.94
CA SER A 168 14.83 -1.00 -13.20
C SER A 168 14.63 -2.43 -12.67
N SER A 169 15.74 -3.08 -12.29
CA SER A 169 15.72 -4.43 -11.71
C SER A 169 14.88 -4.53 -10.43
N SER A 170 14.50 -5.76 -10.05
CA SER A 170 13.74 -6.00 -8.83
C SER A 170 14.51 -5.57 -7.58
N LEU A 171 15.84 -5.76 -7.55
CA LEU A 171 16.69 -5.36 -6.43
C LEU A 171 16.78 -3.84 -6.30
N ASN A 172 16.86 -3.10 -7.41
CA ASN A 172 16.89 -1.64 -7.39
C ASN A 172 15.65 -1.04 -6.72
N HIS A 173 14.49 -1.71 -6.80
CA HIS A 173 13.27 -1.26 -6.14
C HIS A 173 13.41 -1.11 -4.61
N PHE A 174 14.31 -1.86 -3.97
CA PHE A 174 14.58 -1.69 -2.54
C PHE A 174 15.13 -0.30 -2.25
N TYR A 175 16.09 0.18 -3.04
CA TYR A 175 16.71 1.49 -2.90
C TYR A 175 15.81 2.63 -3.40
N GLU A 176 15.07 2.39 -4.49
CA GLU A 176 14.22 3.36 -5.16
C GLU A 176 12.95 3.69 -4.39
N LYS A 177 12.47 2.76 -3.55
CA LYS A 177 11.23 2.93 -2.79
C LYS A 177 11.27 2.33 -1.39
N LEU A 178 11.57 1.03 -1.26
CA LEU A 178 11.21 0.29 -0.05
C LEU A 178 11.94 0.82 1.19
N PHE A 179 13.24 1.09 1.09
CA PHE A 179 14.03 1.65 2.18
C PHE A 179 13.63 3.08 2.57
N LEU A 180 12.98 3.81 1.66
CA LEU A 180 12.48 5.16 1.95
C LEU A 180 11.21 5.14 2.80
N LEU A 181 10.41 4.07 2.72
CA LEU A 181 9.08 4.02 3.34
C LEU A 181 9.12 4.11 4.86
N LYS A 182 10.15 3.59 5.52
CA LYS A 182 10.32 3.66 6.98
C LYS A 182 10.25 5.10 7.50
N ASP A 183 10.93 6.02 6.82
CA ASP A 183 11.02 7.42 7.23
C ASP A 183 9.77 8.23 6.87
N LEU A 184 8.91 7.67 6.04
CA LEU A 184 7.65 8.26 5.62
C LEU A 184 6.44 7.82 6.47
N MET A 185 6.64 7.03 7.53
CA MET A 185 5.55 6.61 8.42
C MET A 185 4.95 7.79 9.19
N GLY A 186 3.61 7.87 9.15
CA GLY A 186 2.82 8.95 9.75
C GLY A 186 2.42 8.70 11.20
N THR A 187 2.57 7.45 11.71
CA THR A 187 2.21 7.05 13.07
C THR A 187 3.40 6.49 13.84
N ALA A 188 3.38 6.59 15.18
CA ALA A 188 4.43 6.02 16.02
C ALA A 188 4.45 4.50 15.98
N SER A 189 3.28 3.88 16.01
CA SER A 189 3.13 2.43 15.94
C SER A 189 3.52 1.86 14.57
N GLY A 190 3.19 2.56 13.48
CA GLY A 190 3.62 2.23 12.12
C GLY A 190 5.14 2.27 11.97
N ARG A 191 5.77 3.34 12.45
CA ARG A 191 7.24 3.50 12.45
C ARG A 191 7.95 2.35 13.18
N ALA A 192 7.49 2.00 14.38
CA ALA A 192 8.09 0.91 15.17
C ALA A 192 8.01 -0.46 14.47
N ILE A 193 6.96 -0.69 13.66
CA ILE A 193 6.86 -1.91 12.83
C ILE A 193 7.76 -1.79 11.60
N ALA A 194 7.80 -0.63 10.96
CA ALA A 194 8.60 -0.37 9.77
C ALA A 194 10.10 -0.57 10.04
N GLU A 195 10.63 -0.06 11.16
CA GLU A 195 12.03 -0.25 11.56
C GLU A 195 12.45 -1.72 11.58
N ARG A 196 11.62 -2.61 12.12
CA ARG A 196 11.91 -4.05 12.14
C ARG A 196 11.84 -4.70 10.76
N ARG A 197 10.88 -4.27 9.93
CA ARG A 197 10.73 -4.78 8.56
C ARG A 197 11.84 -4.29 7.65
N ASP A 198 12.26 -3.06 7.82
CA ASP A 198 13.39 -2.43 7.12
C ASP A 198 14.72 -3.15 7.43
N ALA A 199 15.01 -3.39 8.72
CA ALA A 199 16.20 -4.15 9.12
C ALA A 199 16.25 -5.56 8.52
N PHE A 200 15.09 -6.24 8.42
CA PHE A 200 15.00 -7.53 7.74
C PHE A 200 15.32 -7.40 6.24
N MET A 201 14.82 -6.37 5.57
CA MET A 201 15.06 -6.17 4.13
C MET A 201 16.53 -5.83 3.84
N HIS A 202 17.19 -5.04 4.69
CA HIS A 202 18.63 -4.80 4.58
C HIS A 202 19.43 -6.09 4.69
N ALA A 203 19.13 -6.93 5.70
CA ALA A 203 19.79 -8.22 5.85
C ALA A 203 19.54 -9.16 4.66
N PHE A 204 18.32 -9.13 4.07
CA PHE A 204 18.01 -9.88 2.86
C PHE A 204 18.83 -9.40 1.66
N VAL A 205 18.95 -8.10 1.46
CA VAL A 205 19.70 -7.52 0.31
C VAL A 205 21.19 -7.81 0.46
N ASP A 206 21.75 -7.68 1.68
CA ASP A 206 23.14 -8.01 1.95
C ASP A 206 23.46 -9.49 1.65
N GLU A 207 22.59 -10.40 2.05
CA GLU A 207 22.74 -11.82 1.75
C GLU A 207 22.58 -12.11 0.25
N PHE A 208 21.57 -11.50 -0.39
CA PHE A 208 21.32 -11.65 -1.83
C PHE A 208 22.56 -11.25 -2.66
N LEU A 209 23.19 -10.12 -2.33
CA LEU A 209 24.37 -9.64 -3.04
C LEU A 209 25.60 -10.52 -2.80
N ALA A 210 25.81 -10.98 -1.56
CA ALA A 210 26.91 -11.90 -1.24
C ALA A 210 26.78 -13.25 -1.99
N GLU A 211 25.55 -13.78 -2.09
CA GLU A 211 25.26 -14.99 -2.90
C GLU A 211 25.44 -14.72 -4.40
N TRP A 212 25.03 -13.54 -4.87
CA TRP A 212 25.18 -13.13 -6.27
C TRP A 212 26.63 -13.09 -6.71
N ASP A 213 27.50 -12.58 -5.86
CA ASP A 213 28.95 -12.47 -6.10
C ASP A 213 29.72 -13.77 -5.79
N GLY A 214 29.03 -14.80 -5.28
CA GLY A 214 29.62 -16.10 -4.93
C GLY A 214 30.52 -16.05 -3.68
N GLU A 215 30.26 -15.09 -2.80
CA GLU A 215 30.98 -14.95 -1.52
C GLU A 215 30.40 -15.85 -0.42
N ARG A 216 29.18 -16.34 -0.60
CA ARG A 216 28.45 -17.25 0.29
C ARG A 216 27.68 -18.30 -0.49
#